data_664214b34fb481435c021d58be79eb92
#
_entry.id   664214b34fb481435c021d58be79eb92
#
_cell.length_a   1.000
_cell.length_b   1.000
_cell.length_c   1.000
_cell.angle_alpha   90.00
_cell.angle_beta   90.00
_cell.angle_gamma   90.00
#
_symmetry.space_group_name_H-M   'P 1'
#
loop_
_entity.id
_entity.type
_entity.pdbx_description
1 polymer ?
#
loop_
_entity_poly.entity_id
_entity_poly.type
_entity_poly.pdbx_seq_one_letter_code
_entity_poly.pdbx_strand_id
1 'polypeptide(L)'
;MTERRPSFDELVGDDLTPAERERLLRVHDLLVEAGPPPDLPIEAPIPIRPRRRRGALIAIAAALAVSVFAVGVVVGDRAGGQKADFSVAMSGTAAATGASGSLMVFGIDEAGNWPMKFAVDGLAPAPSGRPYELWLTKDGKLAALCGGFLTKPDGSATVPMNAPYKFKEFDGWVVVEEGSTAPLLTT
;
A
#
# COMPACT_ATOMS: atom_id res chain seq x y z
N MET A 1 27.91 -16.71 -19.36
CA MET A 1 27.64 -15.55 -20.24
C MET A 1 28.10 -14.34 -19.47
N THR A 2 29.17 -13.69 -19.94
CA THR A 2 29.72 -12.49 -19.27
C THR A 2 28.82 -11.31 -19.67
N GLU A 3 28.00 -10.86 -18.76
CA GLU A 3 27.10 -9.70 -18.97
C GLU A 3 27.98 -8.45 -19.15
N ARG A 4 27.96 -7.88 -20.36
CA ARG A 4 28.72 -6.68 -20.71
C ARG A 4 28.11 -5.51 -19.96
N ARG A 5 28.87 -4.87 -19.07
CA ARG A 5 28.46 -3.64 -18.41
C ARG A 5 28.29 -2.54 -19.45
N PRO A 6 27.14 -1.83 -19.47
CA PRO A 6 26.96 -0.69 -20.36
C PRO A 6 27.95 0.43 -20.00
N SER A 7 28.44 1.12 -21.02
CA SER A 7 29.30 2.29 -20.82
C SER A 7 28.47 3.51 -20.37
N PHE A 8 29.11 4.50 -19.73
CA PHE A 8 28.43 5.72 -19.31
C PHE A 8 27.69 6.39 -20.48
N ASP A 9 28.32 6.47 -21.66
CA ASP A 9 27.74 7.08 -22.86
C ASP A 9 26.56 6.31 -23.45
N GLU A 10 26.45 5.01 -23.17
CA GLU A 10 25.28 4.19 -23.53
C GLU A 10 24.08 4.41 -22.60
N LEU A 11 24.34 4.89 -21.37
CA LEU A 11 23.31 5.11 -20.35
C LEU A 11 22.74 6.53 -20.36
N VAL A 12 23.51 7.48 -20.88
CA VAL A 12 23.21 8.91 -20.78
C VAL A 12 23.10 9.51 -22.17
N GLY A 13 22.00 10.16 -22.50
CA GLY A 13 21.79 10.83 -23.78
C GLY A 13 22.69 12.05 -23.99
N ASP A 14 22.73 12.54 -25.23
CA ASP A 14 23.58 13.65 -25.66
C ASP A 14 23.10 15.04 -25.20
N ASP A 15 21.92 15.14 -24.58
CA ASP A 15 21.23 16.41 -24.25
C ASP A 15 21.70 17.05 -22.93
N LEU A 16 22.73 16.52 -22.29
CA LEU A 16 23.23 17.01 -21.01
C LEU A 16 24.18 18.21 -21.14
N THR A 17 24.04 19.14 -20.20
CA THR A 17 25.04 20.20 -20.03
C THR A 17 26.36 19.61 -19.53
N PRO A 18 27.51 20.26 -19.81
CA PRO A 18 28.82 19.79 -19.34
C PRO A 18 28.91 19.60 -17.82
N ALA A 19 28.25 20.45 -17.04
CA ALA A 19 28.20 20.34 -15.58
C ALA A 19 27.40 19.16 -15.08
N GLU A 20 26.27 18.83 -15.72
CA GLU A 20 25.45 17.66 -15.42
C GLU A 20 26.17 16.37 -15.78
N ARG A 21 26.85 16.36 -16.94
CA ARG A 21 27.64 15.21 -17.38
C ARG A 21 28.77 14.90 -16.38
N GLU A 22 29.47 15.88 -15.88
CA GLU A 22 30.53 15.71 -14.87
C GLU A 22 29.98 15.15 -13.55
N ARG A 23 28.81 15.62 -13.13
CA ARG A 23 28.13 15.11 -11.90
C ARG A 23 27.72 13.66 -12.07
N LEU A 24 27.13 13.29 -13.20
CA LEU A 24 26.68 11.94 -13.49
C LEU A 24 27.85 10.98 -13.67
N LEU A 25 28.94 11.38 -14.29
CA LEU A 25 30.19 10.60 -14.38
C LEU A 25 30.71 10.25 -12.99
N ARG A 26 30.73 11.18 -12.06
CA ARG A 26 31.19 10.94 -10.68
C ARG A 26 30.30 9.92 -9.96
N VAL A 27 28.98 9.98 -10.17
CA VAL A 27 28.03 8.98 -9.62
C VAL A 27 28.23 7.62 -10.27
N HIS A 28 28.43 7.58 -11.58
CA HIS A 28 28.70 6.34 -12.31
C HIS A 28 29.96 5.63 -11.80
N ASP A 29 31.05 6.39 -11.62
CA ASP A 29 32.31 5.85 -11.10
C ASP A 29 32.13 5.26 -9.69
N LEU A 30 31.40 5.93 -8.81
CA LEU A 30 31.08 5.41 -7.47
C LEU A 30 30.25 4.12 -7.53
N LEU A 31 29.28 4.02 -8.45
CA LEU A 31 28.48 2.82 -8.63
C LEU A 31 29.29 1.66 -9.20
N VAL A 32 30.22 1.95 -10.11
CA VAL A 32 31.15 0.94 -10.66
C VAL A 32 32.11 0.44 -9.57
N GLU A 33 32.62 1.33 -8.71
CA GLU A 33 33.50 1.00 -7.59
C GLU A 33 32.74 0.17 -6.52
N ALA A 34 31.49 0.50 -6.23
CA ALA A 34 30.65 -0.24 -5.28
C ALA A 34 30.40 -1.69 -5.72
N GLY A 35 30.45 -1.97 -7.02
CA GLY A 35 30.20 -3.29 -7.59
C GLY A 35 28.74 -3.73 -7.51
N PRO A 36 28.41 -4.94 -7.98
CA PRO A 36 27.09 -5.50 -7.87
C PRO A 36 26.77 -5.78 -6.40
N PRO A 37 25.48 -5.62 -5.98
CA PRO A 37 25.09 -5.97 -4.62
C PRO A 37 25.40 -7.45 -4.34
N PRO A 38 25.78 -7.80 -3.11
CA PRO A 38 26.02 -9.19 -2.74
C PRO A 38 24.74 -10.02 -2.96
N ASP A 39 24.88 -11.23 -3.46
CA ASP A 39 23.79 -12.18 -3.59
C ASP A 39 23.15 -12.38 -2.21
N LEU A 40 21.93 -11.90 -2.04
CA LEU A 40 21.18 -12.17 -0.82
C LEU A 40 20.88 -13.67 -0.75
N PRO A 41 21.20 -14.34 0.36
CA PRO A 41 20.79 -15.73 0.54
C PRO A 41 19.27 -15.79 0.42
N ILE A 42 18.77 -16.65 -0.46
CA ILE A 42 17.33 -16.95 -0.56
C ILE A 42 16.94 -17.53 0.79
N GLU A 43 16.36 -16.68 1.67
CA GLU A 43 15.82 -17.19 2.92
C GLU A 43 14.76 -18.24 2.60
N ALA A 44 15.01 -19.46 3.04
CA ALA A 44 14.03 -20.53 2.91
C ALA A 44 12.72 -20.07 3.58
N PRO A 45 11.55 -20.28 2.94
CA PRO A 45 10.29 -19.84 3.49
C PRO A 45 10.11 -20.41 4.89
N ILE A 46 9.96 -19.53 5.88
CA ILE A 46 9.74 -19.91 7.28
C ILE A 46 8.45 -20.74 7.31
N PRO A 47 8.45 -22.02 7.72
CA PRO A 47 7.25 -22.83 7.75
C PRO A 47 6.30 -22.27 8.82
N ILE A 48 5.24 -21.59 8.38
CA ILE A 48 4.17 -21.12 9.25
C ILE A 48 3.39 -22.38 9.68
N ARG A 49 3.63 -22.85 10.89
CA ARG A 49 2.87 -23.95 11.49
C ARG A 49 1.43 -23.48 11.75
N PRO A 50 0.42 -24.07 11.09
CA PRO A 50 -0.97 -23.73 11.36
C PRO A 50 -1.31 -24.16 12.79
N ARG A 51 -1.58 -23.17 13.64
CA ARG A 51 -2.03 -23.44 15.01
C ARG A 51 -3.46 -23.98 14.95
N ARG A 52 -3.62 -25.32 14.93
CA ARG A 52 -4.91 -25.99 15.03
C ARG A 52 -5.57 -25.59 16.35
N ARG A 53 -6.45 -24.61 16.32
CA ARG A 53 -7.48 -24.47 17.38
C ARG A 53 -8.72 -25.22 16.90
N ARG A 54 -9.00 -26.33 17.58
CA ARG A 54 -10.19 -27.15 17.43
C ARG A 54 -11.40 -26.31 17.78
N GLY A 55 -12.45 -26.49 16.99
CA GLY A 55 -13.68 -25.74 17.04
C GLY A 55 -14.49 -25.93 18.31
N ALA A 56 -15.23 -24.92 18.63
CA ALA A 56 -16.54 -24.98 19.27
C ALA A 56 -17.28 -23.67 19.01
N LEU A 57 -18.54 -23.81 18.60
CA LEU A 57 -19.64 -22.85 18.66
C LEU A 57 -19.77 -21.86 17.50
N ILE A 58 -20.35 -22.40 16.46
CA ILE A 58 -21.20 -21.70 15.50
C ILE A 58 -22.57 -21.53 16.13
N ALA A 59 -22.94 -20.35 16.49
CA ALA A 59 -24.27 -19.74 16.51
C ALA A 59 -24.27 -18.51 17.42
N ILE A 60 -24.16 -17.35 16.87
CA ILE A 60 -24.75 -16.03 17.20
C ILE A 60 -24.01 -15.03 16.30
N ALA A 61 -24.39 -14.97 15.06
CA ALA A 61 -23.68 -14.14 14.10
C ALA A 61 -24.66 -13.36 13.23
N ALA A 62 -25.22 -12.29 13.73
CA ALA A 62 -25.78 -11.27 12.81
C ALA A 62 -25.90 -9.88 13.42
N ALA A 63 -25.62 -9.67 14.72
CA ALA A 63 -25.78 -8.36 15.35
C ALA A 63 -24.48 -7.75 15.93
N LEU A 64 -23.34 -8.42 15.80
CA LEU A 64 -22.08 -8.01 16.41
C LEU A 64 -20.99 -7.56 15.42
N ALA A 65 -21.25 -7.59 14.12
CA ALA A 65 -20.24 -7.26 13.12
C ALA A 65 -19.79 -5.79 13.17
N VAL A 66 -20.65 -4.87 13.59
CA VAL A 66 -20.31 -3.43 13.66
C VAL A 66 -19.51 -3.08 14.92
N SER A 67 -19.74 -3.80 16.03
CA SER A 67 -19.07 -3.51 17.30
C SER A 67 -17.68 -4.14 17.42
N VAL A 68 -17.40 -5.25 16.72
CA VAL A 68 -16.09 -5.91 16.73
C VAL A 68 -15.05 -5.12 15.92
N PHE A 69 -15.48 -4.41 14.87
CA PHE A 69 -14.57 -3.59 14.05
C PHE A 69 -14.07 -2.36 14.83
N ALA A 70 -14.93 -1.71 15.60
CA ALA A 70 -14.55 -0.58 16.46
C ALA A 70 -13.59 -0.99 17.58
N VAL A 71 -13.73 -2.19 18.15
CA VAL A 71 -12.82 -2.71 19.18
C VAL A 71 -11.49 -3.20 18.59
N GLY A 72 -11.51 -3.79 17.38
CA GLY A 72 -10.29 -4.23 16.68
C GLY A 72 -9.34 -3.09 16.32
N VAL A 73 -9.88 -1.92 15.94
CA VAL A 73 -9.10 -0.71 15.65
C VAL A 73 -8.44 -0.16 16.91
N VAL A 74 -9.14 -0.15 18.05
CA VAL A 74 -8.62 0.35 19.33
C VAL A 74 -7.53 -0.55 19.93
N VAL A 75 -7.60 -1.87 19.71
CA VAL A 75 -6.59 -2.82 20.23
C VAL A 75 -5.35 -2.88 19.34
N GLY A 76 -5.49 -2.66 18.01
CA GLY A 76 -4.37 -2.59 17.07
C GLY A 76 -3.47 -1.36 17.28
N ASP A 77 -4.03 -0.27 17.80
CA ASP A 77 -3.32 0.99 18.00
C ASP A 77 -2.31 0.95 19.17
N ARG A 78 -2.46 0.00 20.10
CA ARG A 78 -1.52 -0.15 21.24
C ARG A 78 -0.21 -0.85 20.91
N ALA A 79 -0.09 -1.47 19.74
CA ALA A 79 1.10 -2.23 19.37
C ALA A 79 2.16 -1.42 18.60
N GLY A 80 1.86 -0.17 18.16
CA GLY A 80 2.74 0.62 17.31
C GLY A 80 3.15 2.01 17.81
N GLY A 81 2.66 2.48 18.96
CA GLY A 81 3.14 3.70 19.61
C GLY A 81 2.88 5.04 18.90
N GLN A 82 2.38 5.06 17.68
CA GLN A 82 2.08 6.27 16.94
C GLN A 82 0.56 6.54 16.95
N LYS A 83 0.16 7.70 17.51
CA LYS A 83 -1.24 8.11 17.53
C LYS A 83 -1.63 8.63 16.14
N ALA A 84 -2.71 8.09 15.57
CA ALA A 84 -3.27 8.63 14.33
C ALA A 84 -3.85 10.02 14.57
N ASP A 85 -3.65 10.94 13.63
CA ASP A 85 -4.23 12.28 13.66
C ASP A 85 -5.74 12.21 13.39
N PHE A 86 -6.12 11.38 12.44
CA PHE A 86 -7.52 11.06 12.16
C PHE A 86 -7.65 9.67 11.52
N SER A 87 -8.86 9.14 11.53
CA SER A 87 -9.21 7.90 10.85
C SER A 87 -10.45 8.07 10.00
N VAL A 88 -10.51 7.34 8.90
CA VAL A 88 -11.61 7.35 7.95
C VAL A 88 -12.12 5.94 7.78
N ALA A 89 -13.42 5.73 7.96
CA ALA A 89 -14.06 4.47 7.66
C ALA A 89 -14.53 4.46 6.20
N MET A 90 -14.40 3.31 5.55
CA MET A 90 -14.86 3.09 4.17
C MET A 90 -15.84 1.94 4.14
N SER A 91 -16.88 2.08 3.34
CA SER A 91 -17.93 1.06 3.18
C SER A 91 -17.91 0.49 1.77
N GLY A 92 -18.22 -0.80 1.66
CA GLY A 92 -18.38 -1.48 0.38
C GLY A 92 -19.54 -0.93 -0.43
N THR A 93 -19.34 -0.77 -1.73
CA THR A 93 -20.40 -0.42 -2.69
C THR A 93 -21.23 -1.66 -3.06
N ALA A 94 -22.19 -1.50 -3.96
CA ALA A 94 -22.94 -2.62 -4.51
C ALA A 94 -22.06 -3.69 -5.21
N ALA A 95 -20.87 -3.29 -5.69
CA ALA A 95 -19.89 -4.18 -6.34
C ALA A 95 -19.05 -4.98 -5.32
N ALA A 96 -19.00 -4.56 -4.05
CA ALA A 96 -18.27 -5.21 -2.98
C ALA A 96 -19.09 -5.22 -1.67
N THR A 97 -20.31 -5.73 -1.75
CA THR A 97 -21.24 -5.78 -0.61
C THR A 97 -20.63 -6.55 0.55
N GLY A 98 -20.61 -5.95 1.73
CA GLY A 98 -20.03 -6.54 2.93
C GLY A 98 -18.53 -6.28 3.12
N ALA A 99 -17.84 -5.72 2.13
CA ALA A 99 -16.50 -5.24 2.33
C ALA A 99 -16.47 -3.95 3.17
N SER A 100 -15.43 -3.77 3.96
CA SER A 100 -15.22 -2.59 4.78
C SER A 100 -13.74 -2.24 4.83
N GLY A 101 -13.44 -0.96 5.04
CA GLY A 101 -12.07 -0.48 5.14
C GLY A 101 -11.91 0.55 6.25
N SER A 102 -10.69 0.72 6.70
CA SER A 102 -10.30 1.75 7.65
C SER A 102 -8.95 2.33 7.25
N LEU A 103 -8.88 3.63 7.14
CA LEU A 103 -7.65 4.37 6.87
C LEU A 103 -7.27 5.18 8.10
N MET A 104 -6.11 4.90 8.69
CA MET A 104 -5.50 5.72 9.74
C MET A 104 -4.43 6.60 9.11
N VAL A 105 -4.51 7.88 9.36
CA VAL A 105 -3.57 8.90 8.86
C VAL A 105 -2.80 9.46 10.04
N PHE A 106 -1.48 9.50 9.90
CA PHE A 106 -0.55 10.00 10.92
C PHE A 106 -0.04 11.39 10.53
N GLY A 107 0.63 12.06 11.47
CA GLY A 107 1.22 13.38 11.24
C GLY A 107 2.18 13.39 10.05
N ILE A 108 2.28 14.54 9.39
CA ILE A 108 3.23 14.76 8.29
C ILE A 108 4.63 14.40 8.74
N ASP A 109 5.34 13.59 7.96
CA ASP A 109 6.73 13.26 8.19
C ASP A 109 7.69 14.38 7.75
N GLU A 110 8.99 14.23 8.03
CA GLU A 110 10.02 15.22 7.68
C GLU A 110 10.15 15.45 6.16
N ALA A 111 9.71 14.49 5.35
CA ALA A 111 9.70 14.59 3.89
C ALA A 111 8.45 15.26 3.33
N GLY A 112 7.48 15.63 4.19
CA GLY A 112 6.23 16.26 3.81
C GLY A 112 5.15 15.29 3.37
N ASN A 113 5.30 14.00 3.62
CA ASN A 113 4.30 12.99 3.32
C ASN A 113 3.39 12.73 4.52
N TRP A 114 2.21 12.21 4.24
CA TRP A 114 1.29 11.66 5.22
C TRP A 114 1.44 10.14 5.29
N PRO A 115 2.13 9.60 6.30
CA PRO A 115 2.12 8.17 6.56
C PRO A 115 0.71 7.71 6.90
N MET A 116 0.31 6.59 6.32
CA MET A 116 -1.03 6.04 6.48
C MET A 116 -0.95 4.54 6.71
N LYS A 117 -1.95 3.99 7.39
CA LYS A 117 -2.17 2.55 7.51
C LYS A 117 -3.58 2.25 7.03
N PHE A 118 -3.68 1.53 5.93
CA PHE A 118 -4.95 1.08 5.38
C PHE A 118 -5.21 -0.37 5.76
N ALA A 119 -6.38 -0.63 6.29
CA ALA A 119 -6.87 -1.98 6.58
C ALA A 119 -8.19 -2.20 5.86
N VAL A 120 -8.36 -3.38 5.27
CA VAL A 120 -9.58 -3.77 4.55
C VAL A 120 -9.96 -5.20 4.93
N ASP A 121 -11.24 -5.50 4.93
CA ASP A 121 -11.82 -6.82 5.17
C ASP A 121 -12.99 -7.07 4.22
N GLY A 122 -13.20 -8.33 3.85
CA GLY A 122 -14.30 -8.75 2.98
C GLY A 122 -14.16 -8.38 1.50
N LEU A 123 -12.99 -7.92 1.07
CA LEU A 123 -12.72 -7.65 -0.34
C LEU A 123 -12.15 -8.91 -1.01
N ALA A 124 -12.83 -9.43 -2.02
CA ALA A 124 -12.42 -10.66 -2.71
C ALA A 124 -10.94 -10.58 -3.16
N PRO A 125 -10.21 -11.70 -3.24
CA PRO A 125 -8.89 -11.69 -3.86
C PRO A 125 -8.95 -11.12 -5.27
N ALA A 126 -8.02 -10.23 -5.59
CA ALA A 126 -8.01 -9.55 -6.89
C ALA A 126 -7.91 -10.55 -8.04
N PRO A 127 -8.77 -10.47 -9.04
CA PRO A 127 -8.71 -11.34 -10.21
C PRO A 127 -7.34 -11.22 -10.90
N SER A 128 -6.77 -12.35 -11.31
CA SER A 128 -5.52 -12.37 -12.08
C SER A 128 -4.31 -11.71 -11.40
N GLY A 129 -4.32 -11.56 -10.07
CA GLY A 129 -3.20 -10.98 -9.31
C GLY A 129 -2.99 -9.48 -9.53
N ARG A 130 -3.95 -8.78 -10.18
CA ARG A 130 -3.92 -7.31 -10.27
C ARG A 130 -4.16 -6.69 -8.90
N PRO A 131 -3.43 -5.61 -8.53
CA PRO A 131 -3.63 -4.96 -7.25
C PRO A 131 -4.97 -4.20 -7.20
N TYR A 132 -5.45 -3.98 -6.00
CA TYR A 132 -6.39 -2.92 -5.70
C TYR A 132 -5.63 -1.62 -5.47
N GLU A 133 -6.27 -0.49 -5.75
CA GLU A 133 -5.69 0.83 -5.65
C GLU A 133 -6.53 1.72 -4.74
N LEU A 134 -5.88 2.38 -3.79
CA LEU A 134 -6.48 3.43 -2.97
C LEU A 134 -6.24 4.78 -3.62
N TRP A 135 -7.32 5.48 -3.94
CA TRP A 135 -7.30 6.79 -4.57
C TRP A 135 -7.96 7.86 -3.72
N LEU A 136 -7.44 9.08 -3.82
CA LEU A 136 -8.16 10.29 -3.45
C LEU A 136 -9.08 10.71 -4.59
N THR A 137 -10.28 11.22 -4.24
CA THR A 137 -11.25 11.72 -5.21
C THR A 137 -11.36 13.22 -5.17
N LYS A 138 -11.65 13.81 -6.33
CA LYS A 138 -11.98 15.22 -6.47
C LYS A 138 -13.13 15.35 -7.49
N ASP A 139 -14.20 16.04 -7.10
CA ASP A 139 -15.42 16.18 -7.91
C ASP A 139 -15.97 14.81 -8.36
N GLY A 140 -15.91 13.82 -7.46
CA GLY A 140 -16.36 12.44 -7.71
C GLY A 140 -15.51 11.63 -8.69
N LYS A 141 -14.32 12.10 -9.07
CA LYS A 141 -13.39 11.42 -9.98
C LYS A 141 -12.12 11.01 -9.28
N LEU A 142 -11.47 9.94 -9.77
CA LEU A 142 -10.13 9.55 -9.30
C LEU A 142 -9.15 10.69 -9.60
N ALA A 143 -8.44 11.16 -8.61
CA ALA A 143 -7.57 12.34 -8.72
C ALA A 143 -6.12 12.06 -8.36
N ALA A 144 -5.85 11.32 -7.27
CA ALA A 144 -4.49 11.03 -6.84
C ALA A 144 -4.38 9.62 -6.23
N LEU A 145 -3.42 8.84 -6.72
CA LEU A 145 -3.14 7.48 -6.25
C LEU A 145 -2.36 7.54 -4.93
N CYS A 146 -2.88 6.91 -3.89
CA CYS A 146 -2.18 6.76 -2.60
C CYS A 146 -1.32 5.49 -2.53
N GLY A 147 -1.70 4.44 -3.25
CA GLY A 147 -0.94 3.19 -3.33
C GLY A 147 -1.78 2.02 -3.77
N GLY A 148 -1.09 0.92 -4.11
CA GLY A 148 -1.70 -0.34 -4.49
C GLY A 148 -1.50 -1.40 -3.40
N PHE A 149 -2.40 -2.40 -3.34
CA PHE A 149 -2.33 -3.51 -2.40
C PHE A 149 -2.98 -4.78 -2.96
N LEU A 150 -2.58 -5.90 -2.42
CA LEU A 150 -3.21 -7.20 -2.67
C LEU A 150 -3.92 -7.68 -1.39
N THR A 151 -5.07 -8.31 -1.55
CA THR A 151 -5.75 -8.98 -0.45
C THR A 151 -5.22 -10.40 -0.28
N LYS A 152 -5.27 -10.89 0.95
CA LYS A 152 -5.08 -12.30 1.25
C LYS A 152 -6.25 -13.14 0.73
N PRO A 153 -6.13 -14.48 0.72
CA PRO A 153 -7.23 -15.37 0.32
C PRO A 153 -8.51 -15.22 1.15
N ASP A 154 -8.41 -14.71 2.38
CA ASP A 154 -9.53 -14.41 3.27
C ASP A 154 -10.20 -13.06 2.98
N GLY A 155 -9.73 -12.33 1.98
CA GLY A 155 -10.27 -11.02 1.62
C GLY A 155 -9.76 -9.87 2.48
N SER A 156 -8.78 -10.09 3.35
CA SER A 156 -8.21 -9.05 4.21
C SER A 156 -6.88 -8.50 3.67
N ALA A 157 -6.59 -7.25 3.99
CA ALA A 157 -5.26 -6.67 3.84
C ALA A 157 -5.01 -5.61 4.92
N THR A 158 -3.74 -5.42 5.29
CA THR A 158 -3.30 -4.28 6.11
C THR A 158 -1.96 -3.83 5.56
N VAL A 159 -1.92 -2.61 5.04
CA VAL A 159 -0.75 -2.10 4.31
C VAL A 159 -0.39 -0.68 4.78
N PRO A 160 0.90 -0.38 4.93
CA PRO A 160 1.36 0.99 5.07
C PRO A 160 1.32 1.69 3.71
N MET A 161 0.98 2.96 3.71
CA MET A 161 0.97 3.82 2.54
C MET A 161 1.51 5.20 2.89
N ASN A 162 1.91 5.97 1.88
CA ASN A 162 2.31 7.35 2.03
C ASN A 162 1.66 8.20 0.95
N ALA A 163 1.21 9.40 1.31
CA ALA A 163 0.65 10.34 0.34
C ALA A 163 1.33 11.71 0.45
N PRO A 164 1.92 12.22 -0.63
CA PRO A 164 2.53 13.55 -0.66
C PRO A 164 1.52 14.66 -0.97
N TYR A 165 0.23 14.44 -0.69
CA TYR A 165 -0.86 15.28 -1.14
C TYR A 165 -1.44 16.13 -0.01
N LYS A 166 -1.97 17.31 -0.35
CA LYS A 166 -2.73 18.14 0.57
C LYS A 166 -4.19 17.65 0.62
N PHE A 167 -4.54 16.82 1.58
CA PHE A 167 -5.87 16.17 1.66
C PHE A 167 -7.06 17.12 1.59
N LYS A 168 -6.91 18.38 2.03
CA LYS A 168 -7.97 19.41 1.95
C LYS A 168 -8.42 19.74 0.53
N GLU A 169 -7.67 19.32 -0.49
CA GLU A 169 -8.00 19.55 -1.90
C GLU A 169 -8.86 18.42 -2.50
N PHE A 170 -9.19 17.42 -1.70
CA PHE A 170 -9.90 16.20 -2.12
C PHE A 170 -11.16 15.98 -1.30
N ASP A 171 -12.13 15.27 -1.88
CA ASP A 171 -13.46 15.07 -1.31
C ASP A 171 -13.56 13.78 -0.49
N GLY A 172 -12.74 12.77 -0.78
CA GLY A 172 -12.79 11.47 -0.14
C GLY A 172 -11.79 10.47 -0.67
N TRP A 173 -11.95 9.23 -0.24
CA TRP A 173 -11.15 8.09 -0.67
C TRP A 173 -12.02 7.02 -1.30
N VAL A 174 -11.48 6.35 -2.30
CA VAL A 174 -12.10 5.18 -2.92
C VAL A 174 -11.06 4.08 -3.12
N VAL A 175 -11.52 2.84 -3.09
CA VAL A 175 -10.77 1.68 -3.55
C VAL A 175 -11.36 1.21 -4.86
N VAL A 176 -10.50 1.01 -5.83
CA VAL A 176 -10.84 0.45 -7.15
C VAL A 176 -9.93 -0.73 -7.47
N GLU A 177 -10.30 -1.53 -8.45
CA GLU A 177 -9.41 -2.52 -9.07
C GLU A 177 -8.47 -1.80 -10.06
N GLU A 178 -7.22 -2.21 -10.16
CA GLU A 178 -6.26 -1.62 -11.11
C GLU A 178 -6.83 -1.53 -12.52
N GLY A 179 -6.76 -0.35 -13.11
CA GLY A 179 -7.31 -0.07 -14.44
C GLY A 179 -8.83 0.12 -14.49
N SER A 180 -9.51 0.11 -13.35
CA SER A 180 -10.95 0.38 -13.23
C SER A 180 -11.19 1.77 -12.62
N THR A 181 -12.34 2.35 -12.94
CA THR A 181 -12.83 3.56 -12.27
C THR A 181 -14.07 3.29 -11.40
N ALA A 182 -14.52 2.03 -11.35
CA ALA A 182 -15.68 1.63 -10.56
C ALA A 182 -15.28 1.46 -9.09
N PRO A 183 -15.85 2.21 -8.14
CA PRO A 183 -15.48 2.12 -6.74
C PRO A 183 -16.00 0.82 -6.13
N LEU A 184 -15.12 0.15 -5.39
CA LEU A 184 -15.45 -1.03 -4.57
C LEU A 184 -15.70 -0.62 -3.12
N LEU A 185 -14.87 0.29 -2.58
CA LEU A 185 -15.12 0.94 -1.29
C LEU A 185 -15.10 2.46 -1.46
N THR A 186 -15.85 3.15 -0.63
CA THR A 186 -15.93 4.63 -0.60
C THR A 186 -16.09 5.15 0.82
N THR A 187 -15.69 6.40 1.06
CA THR A 187 -15.91 7.14 2.32
C THR A 187 -17.26 7.80 2.33
#